data_41ac489a0885ced24a943aa06519b40a
#
_entry.id   41ac489a0885ced24a943aa06519b40a
#
_cell.length_a   1.000
_cell.length_b   1.000
_cell.length_c   1.000
_cell.angle_alpha   90.00
_cell.angle_beta   90.00
_cell.angle_gamma   90.00
#
_symmetry.space_group_name_H-M   'P 1'
#
loop_
_entity.id
_entity.type
_entity.pdbx_description
1 polymer ?
#
loop_
_entity_poly.entity_id
_entity_poly.type
_entity_poly.pdbx_seq_one_letter_code
_entity_poly.pdbx_strand_id
1 'polypeptide(L)'
;MRLRKSGISKGFLHPLGYSSNVLGYLVLVNLLASCVMAGIIWFVQHVHYPLLAQTPPDSAVGVAVEHQRRTSRVVALPMAVEGFSTLALLVDRPNGVWWIWPWAGAFLLAIALGSTVFLSVPLHGRMATNPDAQVGARLVTTNWPRTIAWSMRVVVGVIMAVQMGNFG
;
A
#
# COMPACT_ATOMS: atom_id res chain seq x y z
N MET A 1 -17.85 12.48 -55.34
CA MET A 1 -18.58 11.89 -54.18
C MET A 1 -17.59 11.08 -53.37
N ARG A 2 -17.04 11.65 -52.25
CA ARG A 2 -16.04 10.99 -51.41
C ARG A 2 -16.78 10.30 -50.26
N LEU A 3 -16.78 8.97 -50.26
CA LEU A 3 -17.31 8.16 -49.18
C LEU A 3 -16.38 8.31 -47.94
N ARG A 4 -16.93 8.89 -46.88
CA ARG A 4 -16.30 9.00 -45.56
C ARG A 4 -16.29 7.61 -44.94
N LYS A 5 -15.13 6.94 -44.90
CA LYS A 5 -14.96 5.71 -44.12
C LYS A 5 -15.09 6.09 -42.63
N SER A 6 -16.20 5.73 -42.03
CA SER A 6 -16.33 5.75 -40.57
C SER A 6 -15.42 4.66 -40.01
N GLY A 7 -14.26 5.06 -39.50
CA GLY A 7 -13.42 4.17 -38.74
C GLY A 7 -14.12 3.82 -37.44
N ILE A 8 -14.70 2.64 -37.37
CA ILE A 8 -15.10 2.04 -36.08
C ILE A 8 -13.81 1.75 -35.36
N SER A 9 -13.47 2.61 -34.40
CA SER A 9 -12.44 2.32 -33.40
C SER A 9 -12.81 0.98 -32.75
N LYS A 10 -12.08 -0.07 -33.07
CA LYS A 10 -12.15 -1.34 -32.34
C LYS A 10 -11.68 -1.02 -30.91
N GLY A 11 -12.61 -0.73 -30.03
CA GLY A 11 -12.33 -0.63 -28.60
C GLY A 11 -11.65 -1.94 -28.18
N PHE A 12 -10.41 -1.83 -27.79
CA PHE A 12 -9.65 -2.96 -27.24
C PHE A 12 -10.39 -3.40 -25.99
N LEU A 13 -11.09 -4.53 -26.04
CA LEU A 13 -11.78 -5.09 -24.90
C LEU A 13 -10.72 -5.57 -23.91
N HIS A 14 -10.62 -4.88 -22.80
CA HIS A 14 -9.81 -5.32 -21.67
C HIS A 14 -10.36 -6.64 -21.08
N PRO A 15 -9.52 -7.52 -20.50
CA PRO A 15 -9.93 -8.83 -20.00
C PRO A 15 -11.13 -8.80 -19.04
N LEU A 16 -11.27 -7.73 -18.25
CA LEU A 16 -12.41 -7.53 -17.34
C LEU A 16 -13.51 -6.64 -17.93
N GLY A 17 -13.37 -6.21 -19.19
CA GLY A 17 -14.34 -5.32 -19.85
C GLY A 17 -14.39 -3.89 -19.29
N TYR A 18 -13.40 -3.47 -18.51
CA TYR A 18 -13.33 -2.12 -18.00
C TYR A 18 -12.99 -1.10 -19.08
N SER A 19 -13.63 0.08 -19.02
CA SER A 19 -13.22 1.19 -19.85
C SER A 19 -11.85 1.74 -19.42
N SER A 20 -11.13 2.35 -20.36
CA SER A 20 -9.83 2.98 -20.08
C SER A 20 -9.89 4.00 -18.92
N ASN A 21 -11.01 4.70 -18.78
CA ASN A 21 -11.23 5.64 -17.68
C ASN A 21 -11.29 4.94 -16.32
N VAL A 22 -11.99 3.80 -16.22
CA VAL A 22 -12.08 3.03 -14.97
C VAL A 22 -10.70 2.53 -14.54
N LEU A 23 -9.92 2.00 -15.48
CA LEU A 23 -8.55 1.56 -15.21
C LEU A 23 -7.64 2.72 -14.78
N GLY A 24 -7.83 3.91 -15.36
CA GLY A 24 -7.14 5.12 -14.92
C GLY A 24 -7.49 5.50 -13.48
N TYR A 25 -8.76 5.45 -13.11
CA TYR A 25 -9.17 5.68 -11.71
C TYR A 25 -8.60 4.63 -10.77
N LEU A 26 -8.48 3.37 -11.18
CA LEU A 26 -7.84 2.34 -10.35
C LEU A 26 -6.37 2.65 -10.06
N VAL A 27 -5.60 3.17 -11.03
CA VAL A 27 -4.22 3.61 -10.80
C VAL A 27 -4.17 4.76 -9.80
N LEU A 28 -5.04 5.78 -9.97
CA LEU A 28 -5.07 6.93 -9.06
C LEU A 28 -5.50 6.55 -7.65
N VAL A 29 -6.50 5.70 -7.51
CA VAL A 29 -6.96 5.22 -6.20
C VAL A 29 -5.88 4.37 -5.51
N ASN A 30 -5.18 3.51 -6.27
CA ASN A 30 -4.04 2.74 -5.76
C ASN A 30 -2.91 3.66 -5.29
N LEU A 31 -2.54 4.66 -6.10
CA LEU A 31 -1.52 5.65 -5.73
C LEU A 31 -1.92 6.42 -4.47
N LEU A 32 -3.17 6.90 -4.39
CA LEU A 32 -3.65 7.63 -3.23
C LEU A 32 -3.59 6.78 -1.96
N ALA A 33 -4.05 5.53 -2.03
CA ALA A 33 -3.96 4.61 -0.90
C ALA A 33 -2.50 4.35 -0.48
N SER A 34 -1.59 4.17 -1.44
CA SER A 34 -0.16 4.00 -1.18
C SER A 34 0.45 5.26 -0.54
N CYS A 35 0.06 6.47 -0.97
CA CYS A 35 0.50 7.72 -0.33
C CYS A 35 0.03 7.82 1.12
N VAL A 36 -1.23 7.46 1.40
CA VAL A 36 -1.76 7.43 2.77
C VAL A 36 -0.97 6.45 3.63
N MET A 37 -0.76 5.22 3.13
CA MET A 37 0.01 4.22 3.87
C MET A 37 1.47 4.62 4.08
N ALA A 38 2.12 5.22 3.07
CA ALA A 38 3.47 5.74 3.21
C ALA A 38 3.54 6.83 4.29
N GLY A 39 2.61 7.79 4.30
CA GLY A 39 2.55 8.83 5.34
C GLY A 39 2.39 8.24 6.75
N ILE A 40 1.45 7.30 6.91
CA ILE A 40 1.21 6.61 8.19
C ILE A 40 2.48 5.87 8.65
N ILE A 41 3.11 5.09 7.76
CA ILE A 41 4.26 4.26 8.16
C ILE A 41 5.51 5.09 8.50
N TRP A 42 5.72 6.23 7.82
CA TRP A 42 6.78 7.18 8.19
C TRP A 42 6.54 7.79 9.56
N PHE A 43 5.29 8.19 9.86
CA PHE A 43 4.93 8.66 11.20
C PHE A 43 5.15 7.57 12.25
N VAL A 44 4.74 6.35 11.98
CA VAL A 44 4.95 5.19 12.87
C VAL A 44 6.44 4.94 13.10
N GLN A 45 7.26 5.02 12.04
CA GLN A 45 8.71 4.77 12.10
C GLN A 45 9.44 5.76 12.99
N HIS A 46 9.14 7.05 12.84
CA HIS A 46 9.95 8.09 13.48
C HIS A 46 9.34 8.65 14.76
N VAL A 47 8.05 8.52 14.95
CA VAL A 47 7.37 9.10 16.10
C VAL A 47 6.76 8.01 16.97
N HIS A 48 5.88 7.21 16.41
CA HIS A 48 5.02 6.37 17.22
C HIS A 48 5.76 5.19 17.87
N TYR A 49 6.54 4.43 17.12
CA TYR A 49 7.28 3.28 17.66
C TYR A 49 8.40 3.68 18.63
N PRO A 50 9.19 4.74 18.41
CA PRO A 50 10.13 5.23 19.42
C PRO A 50 9.45 5.64 20.71
N LEU A 51 8.29 6.30 20.66
CA LEU A 51 7.52 6.65 21.87
C LEU A 51 6.94 5.42 22.56
N LEU A 52 6.41 4.47 21.78
CA LEU A 52 5.89 3.21 22.34
C LEU A 52 7.00 2.41 23.05
N ALA A 53 8.21 2.41 22.51
CA ALA A 53 9.36 1.74 23.11
C ALA A 53 9.82 2.37 24.44
N GLN A 54 9.46 3.63 24.70
CA GLN A 54 9.79 4.36 25.94
C GLN A 54 8.64 4.34 26.96
N THR A 55 7.53 3.66 26.67
CA THR A 55 6.39 3.59 27.57
C THR A 55 6.78 2.86 28.87
N PRO A 56 6.49 3.43 30.08
CA PRO A 56 6.78 2.78 31.31
C PRO A 56 6.12 1.40 31.47
N PRO A 57 6.79 0.39 32.09
CA PRO A 57 6.29 -0.98 32.18
C PRO A 57 4.85 -1.10 32.69
N ASP A 58 4.48 -0.29 33.70
CA ASP A 58 3.18 -0.34 34.32
C ASP A 58 2.02 0.04 33.39
N SER A 59 2.27 0.84 32.35
CA SER A 59 1.29 1.28 31.36
C SER A 59 1.48 0.64 29.99
N ALA A 60 2.62 -0.02 29.74
CA ALA A 60 3.02 -0.48 28.43
C ALA A 60 2.02 -1.47 27.78
N VAL A 61 1.46 -2.40 28.56
CA VAL A 61 0.47 -3.37 28.09
C VAL A 61 -0.80 -2.65 27.58
N GLY A 62 -1.36 -1.76 28.41
CA GLY A 62 -2.58 -1.02 28.05
C GLY A 62 -2.37 -0.14 26.81
N VAL A 63 -1.24 0.56 26.74
CA VAL A 63 -0.88 1.40 25.58
C VAL A 63 -0.69 0.56 24.32
N ALA A 64 -0.04 -0.60 24.42
CA ALA A 64 0.18 -1.49 23.28
C ALA A 64 -1.13 -2.05 22.70
N VAL A 65 -2.04 -2.50 23.58
CA VAL A 65 -3.37 -3.02 23.18
C VAL A 65 -4.19 -1.91 22.51
N GLU A 66 -4.24 -0.74 23.11
CA GLU A 66 -4.99 0.39 22.56
C GLU A 66 -4.39 0.89 21.24
N HIS A 67 -3.05 0.93 21.12
CA HIS A 67 -2.36 1.20 19.88
C HIS A 67 -2.81 0.25 18.76
N GLN A 68 -2.75 -1.06 19.00
CA GLN A 68 -3.15 -2.07 18.00
C GLN A 68 -4.60 -1.83 17.53
N ARG A 69 -5.50 -1.61 18.48
CA ARG A 69 -6.92 -1.38 18.21
C ARG A 69 -7.15 -0.14 17.35
N ARG A 70 -6.52 0.99 17.69
CA ARG A 70 -6.68 2.25 16.94
C ARG A 70 -6.00 2.21 15.57
N THR A 71 -4.78 1.73 15.53
CA THR A 71 -4.00 1.64 14.28
C THR A 71 -4.69 0.73 13.28
N SER A 72 -5.19 -0.45 13.69
CA SER A 72 -5.90 -1.36 12.80
C SER A 72 -7.11 -0.70 12.13
N ARG A 73 -7.85 0.14 12.85
CA ARG A 73 -8.99 0.87 12.29
C ARG A 73 -8.58 1.91 11.24
N VAL A 74 -7.46 2.59 11.49
CA VAL A 74 -6.96 3.63 10.57
C VAL A 74 -6.42 3.01 9.28
N VAL A 75 -5.67 1.90 9.38
CA VAL A 75 -5.00 1.29 8.22
C VAL A 75 -5.90 0.33 7.43
N ALA A 76 -7.00 -0.16 8.01
CA ALA A 76 -7.83 -1.18 7.39
C ALA A 76 -8.38 -0.75 6.02
N LEU A 77 -8.95 0.44 5.93
CA LEU A 77 -9.52 0.95 4.68
C LEU A 77 -8.45 1.19 3.60
N PRO A 78 -7.39 1.97 3.84
CA PRO A 78 -6.37 2.18 2.81
C PRO A 78 -5.67 0.89 2.40
N MET A 79 -5.39 -0.05 3.31
CA MET A 79 -4.83 -1.36 2.97
C MET A 79 -5.77 -2.19 2.10
N ALA A 80 -7.08 -2.21 2.40
CA ALA A 80 -8.07 -2.91 1.59
C ALA A 80 -8.15 -2.31 0.18
N VAL A 81 -8.26 -0.99 0.07
CA VAL A 81 -8.29 -0.28 -1.21
C VAL A 81 -7.03 -0.57 -2.01
N GLU A 82 -5.85 -0.50 -1.38
CA GLU A 82 -4.58 -0.79 -2.01
C GLU A 82 -4.49 -2.25 -2.49
N GLY A 83 -4.95 -3.20 -1.68
CA GLY A 83 -4.97 -4.62 -2.02
C GLY A 83 -5.87 -4.91 -3.22
N PHE A 84 -7.13 -4.49 -3.18
CA PHE A 84 -8.09 -4.75 -4.25
C PHE A 84 -7.72 -4.05 -5.56
N SER A 85 -7.28 -2.78 -5.51
CA SER A 85 -6.84 -2.08 -6.71
C SER A 85 -5.56 -2.67 -7.30
N THR A 86 -4.63 -3.17 -6.48
CA THR A 86 -3.44 -3.89 -6.95
C THR A 86 -3.84 -5.17 -7.68
N LEU A 87 -4.72 -5.99 -7.10
CA LEU A 87 -5.19 -7.23 -7.76
C LEU A 87 -5.90 -6.92 -9.08
N ALA A 88 -6.74 -5.90 -9.12
CA ALA A 88 -7.42 -5.50 -10.35
C ALA A 88 -6.41 -5.07 -11.44
N LEU A 89 -5.37 -4.31 -11.09
CA LEU A 89 -4.32 -3.86 -12.01
C LEU A 89 -3.40 -4.99 -12.50
N LEU A 90 -3.30 -6.12 -11.77
CA LEU A 90 -2.60 -7.32 -12.25
C LEU A 90 -3.38 -8.03 -13.33
N VAL A 91 -4.72 -8.02 -13.26
CA VAL A 91 -5.59 -8.68 -14.24
C VAL A 91 -5.77 -7.78 -15.47
N ASP A 92 -5.97 -6.50 -15.25
CA ASP A 92 -6.21 -5.54 -16.32
C ASP A 92 -5.55 -4.20 -15.99
N ARG A 93 -4.88 -3.58 -16.95
CA ARG A 93 -4.13 -2.35 -16.77
C ARG A 93 -4.47 -1.34 -17.86
N PRO A 94 -4.33 -0.02 -17.59
CA PRO A 94 -4.52 1.01 -18.61
C PRO A 94 -3.56 0.83 -19.78
N ASN A 95 -4.01 1.20 -20.98
CA ASN A 95 -3.14 1.29 -22.15
C ASN A 95 -1.96 2.23 -21.85
N GLY A 96 -0.77 1.88 -22.30
CA GLY A 96 0.46 2.63 -22.05
C GLY A 96 1.19 2.27 -20.75
N VAL A 97 0.52 1.72 -19.75
CA VAL A 97 1.20 1.23 -18.53
C VAL A 97 1.91 -0.09 -18.81
N TRP A 98 3.22 -0.12 -18.59
CA TRP A 98 4.03 -1.31 -18.79
C TRP A 98 3.69 -2.38 -17.77
N TRP A 99 3.57 -3.65 -18.20
CA TRP A 99 3.14 -4.77 -17.35
C TRP A 99 3.99 -4.98 -16.08
N ILE A 100 5.27 -4.58 -16.13
CA ILE A 100 6.19 -4.74 -15.00
C ILE A 100 5.78 -3.91 -13.76
N TRP A 101 5.12 -2.75 -13.96
CA TRP A 101 4.82 -1.84 -12.85
C TRP A 101 3.72 -2.35 -11.93
N PRO A 102 2.56 -2.88 -12.40
CA PRO A 102 1.61 -3.56 -11.53
C PRO A 102 2.23 -4.72 -10.75
N TRP A 103 3.10 -5.52 -11.37
CA TRP A 103 3.80 -6.62 -10.71
C TRP A 103 4.82 -6.13 -9.68
N ALA A 104 5.59 -5.10 -9.98
CA ALA A 104 6.49 -4.47 -9.01
C ALA A 104 5.71 -3.91 -7.81
N GLY A 105 4.57 -3.25 -8.06
CA GLY A 105 3.67 -2.79 -7.02
C GLY A 105 3.15 -3.93 -6.15
N ALA A 106 2.69 -5.03 -6.76
CA ALA A 106 2.22 -6.22 -6.04
C ALA A 106 3.32 -6.87 -5.18
N PHE A 107 4.53 -6.97 -5.70
CA PHE A 107 5.68 -7.49 -4.97
C PHE A 107 6.02 -6.64 -3.74
N LEU A 108 6.06 -5.33 -3.89
CA LEU A 108 6.28 -4.40 -2.78
C LEU A 108 5.15 -4.49 -1.74
N LEU A 109 3.89 -4.64 -2.19
CA LEU A 109 2.77 -4.87 -1.28
C LEU A 109 2.93 -6.17 -0.51
N ALA A 110 3.36 -7.24 -1.16
CA ALA A 110 3.62 -8.53 -0.51
C ALA A 110 4.72 -8.40 0.56
N ILE A 111 5.79 -7.62 0.32
CA ILE A 111 6.81 -7.30 1.33
C ILE A 111 6.18 -6.56 2.52
N ALA A 112 5.38 -5.52 2.24
CA ALA A 112 4.75 -4.72 3.29
C ALA A 112 3.79 -5.55 4.15
N LEU A 113 2.90 -6.34 3.53
CA LEU A 113 1.96 -7.21 4.22
C LEU A 113 2.65 -8.39 4.91
N GLY A 114 3.60 -9.03 4.24
CA GLY A 114 4.38 -10.13 4.81
C GLY A 114 5.15 -9.69 6.06
N SER A 115 5.86 -8.56 6.00
CA SER A 115 6.54 -8.03 7.18
C SER A 115 5.55 -7.60 8.28
N THR A 116 4.35 -7.19 7.94
CA THR A 116 3.30 -6.92 8.93
C THR A 116 2.90 -8.21 9.65
N VAL A 117 2.57 -9.26 8.91
CA VAL A 117 2.07 -10.53 9.47
C VAL A 117 3.17 -11.27 10.22
N PHE A 118 4.38 -11.38 9.67
CA PHE A 118 5.44 -12.21 10.22
C PHE A 118 6.35 -11.51 11.22
N LEU A 119 6.45 -10.18 11.17
CA LEU A 119 7.33 -9.44 12.09
C LEU A 119 6.53 -8.59 13.07
N SER A 120 5.62 -7.74 12.58
CA SER A 120 4.99 -6.74 13.44
C SER A 120 3.89 -7.32 14.31
N VAL A 121 3.01 -8.15 13.78
CA VAL A 121 1.92 -8.75 14.57
C VAL A 121 2.45 -9.57 15.74
N PRO A 122 3.47 -10.46 15.59
CA PRO A 122 4.04 -11.16 16.74
C PRO A 122 4.71 -10.24 17.76
N LEU A 123 5.42 -9.19 17.31
CA LEU A 123 6.07 -8.23 18.22
C LEU A 123 5.04 -7.40 18.99
N HIS A 124 3.96 -6.99 18.34
CA HIS A 124 2.86 -6.31 19.04
C HIS A 124 2.16 -7.24 20.05
N GLY A 125 1.98 -8.51 19.71
CA GLY A 125 1.47 -9.50 20.67
C GLY A 125 2.36 -9.64 21.89
N ARG A 126 3.69 -9.69 21.72
CA ARG A 126 4.64 -9.70 22.82
C ARG A 126 4.60 -8.42 23.66
N MET A 127 4.50 -7.27 23.03
CA MET A 127 4.40 -5.98 23.71
C MET A 127 3.12 -5.89 24.56
N ALA A 128 2.04 -6.54 24.11
CA ALA A 128 0.76 -6.57 24.84
C ALA A 128 0.73 -7.60 26.00
N THR A 129 1.68 -8.53 26.08
CA THR A 129 1.71 -9.59 27.12
C THR A 129 2.90 -9.48 28.05
N ASN A 130 4.06 -9.17 27.49
CA ASN A 130 5.32 -9.07 28.25
C ASN A 130 6.18 -7.95 27.63
N PRO A 131 5.86 -6.67 27.94
CA PRO A 131 6.58 -5.53 27.39
C PRO A 131 8.03 -5.54 27.89
N ASP A 132 8.97 -5.39 26.94
CA ASP A 132 10.40 -5.29 27.19
C ASP A 132 10.99 -4.22 26.26
N ALA A 133 11.98 -3.50 26.73
CA ALA A 133 12.71 -2.50 25.95
C ALA A 133 13.28 -3.07 24.63
N GLN A 134 13.72 -4.34 24.65
CA GLN A 134 14.20 -5.02 23.43
C GLN A 134 13.07 -5.25 22.42
N VAL A 135 11.86 -5.57 22.87
CA VAL A 135 10.69 -5.74 22.00
C VAL A 135 10.33 -4.41 21.34
N GLY A 136 10.36 -3.31 22.12
CA GLY A 136 10.16 -1.96 21.60
C GLY A 136 11.20 -1.57 20.53
N ALA A 137 12.49 -1.80 20.81
CA ALA A 137 13.56 -1.54 19.83
C ALA A 137 13.44 -2.38 18.56
N ARG A 138 13.00 -3.64 18.68
CA ARG A 138 12.72 -4.52 17.53
C ARG A 138 11.56 -4.03 16.69
N LEU A 139 10.50 -3.47 17.29
CA LEU A 139 9.39 -2.86 16.54
C LEU A 139 9.90 -1.73 15.63
N VAL A 140 10.77 -0.86 16.14
CA VAL A 140 11.39 0.22 15.35
C VAL A 140 12.21 -0.36 14.19
N THR A 141 13.08 -1.33 14.46
CA THR A 141 14.00 -1.89 13.47
C THR A 141 13.28 -2.69 12.40
N THR A 142 12.33 -3.53 12.79
CA THR A 142 11.58 -4.41 11.86
C THR A 142 10.50 -3.67 11.06
N ASN A 143 10.26 -2.39 11.36
CA ASN A 143 9.34 -1.57 10.57
C ASN A 143 9.96 -1.05 9.25
N TRP A 144 11.31 -0.99 9.12
CA TRP A 144 11.97 -0.47 7.93
C TRP A 144 11.56 -1.15 6.62
N PRO A 145 11.43 -2.49 6.53
CA PRO A 145 10.95 -3.14 5.30
C PRO A 145 9.60 -2.59 4.83
N ARG A 146 8.67 -2.32 5.74
CA ARG A 146 7.37 -1.71 5.42
C ARG A 146 7.51 -0.27 4.96
N THR A 147 8.32 0.52 5.66
CA THR A 147 8.56 1.93 5.33
C THR A 147 9.14 2.07 3.93
N ILE A 148 10.14 1.27 3.60
CA ILE A 148 10.76 1.25 2.27
C ILE A 148 9.75 0.75 1.23
N ALA A 149 9.05 -0.36 1.50
CA ALA A 149 8.11 -0.94 0.55
C ALA A 149 6.99 0.05 0.19
N TRP A 150 6.33 0.68 1.16
CA TRP A 150 5.30 1.68 0.86
C TRP A 150 5.83 2.93 0.19
N SER A 151 7.05 3.40 0.54
CA SER A 151 7.68 4.53 -0.16
C SER A 151 7.93 4.21 -1.64
N MET A 152 8.45 3.01 -1.93
CA MET A 152 8.67 2.57 -3.31
C MET A 152 7.35 2.33 -4.07
N ARG A 153 6.27 1.93 -3.39
CA ARG A 153 4.95 1.82 -4.01
C ARG A 153 4.42 3.17 -4.49
N VAL A 154 4.66 4.23 -3.76
CA VAL A 154 4.31 5.60 -4.23
C VAL A 154 5.05 5.91 -5.53
N VAL A 155 6.36 5.62 -5.60
CA VAL A 155 7.14 5.82 -6.82
C VAL A 155 6.57 5.01 -7.99
N VAL A 156 6.27 3.73 -7.78
CA VAL A 156 5.65 2.86 -8.81
C VAL A 156 4.30 3.42 -9.25
N GLY A 157 3.46 3.86 -8.31
CA GLY A 157 2.15 4.46 -8.61
C GLY A 157 2.27 5.75 -9.43
N VAL A 158 3.23 6.61 -9.12
CA VAL A 158 3.52 7.82 -9.91
C VAL A 158 3.97 7.45 -11.32
N ILE A 159 4.86 6.46 -11.47
CA ILE A 159 5.30 6.01 -12.81
C ILE A 159 4.11 5.51 -13.63
N MET A 160 3.21 4.70 -13.05
CA MET A 160 2.01 4.23 -13.73
C MET A 160 1.09 5.39 -14.15
N ALA A 161 0.90 6.38 -13.27
CA ALA A 161 0.08 7.55 -13.57
C ALA A 161 0.68 8.42 -14.71
N VAL A 162 2.00 8.62 -14.72
CA VAL A 162 2.69 9.36 -15.79
C VAL A 162 2.60 8.61 -17.12
N GLN A 163 2.82 7.30 -17.13
CA GLN A 163 2.70 6.49 -18.34
C GLN A 163 1.29 6.54 -18.94
N MET A 164 0.27 6.51 -18.09
CA MET A 164 -1.13 6.64 -18.52
C MET A 164 -1.40 8.01 -19.19
N GLY A 165 -0.86 9.10 -18.62
CA GLY A 165 -1.05 10.46 -19.16
C GLY A 165 -0.36 10.72 -20.49
N ASN A 166 0.68 9.96 -20.85
CA ASN A 166 1.41 10.11 -22.12
C ASN A 166 0.70 9.45 -23.34
N PHE A 167 -0.38 8.73 -23.12
CA PHE A 167 -1.13 7.99 -24.15
C PHE A 167 -2.60 8.43 -24.29
N GLY A 168 -2.98 9.53 -23.62
CA GLY A 168 -4.31 10.13 -23.65
C GLY A 168 -4.51 11.19 -24.74
#